data_ac62e8efc71232ffa09b86d1735bc8e0
#
_entry.id   ac62e8efc71232ffa09b86d1735bc8e0
#
_cell.length_a   1.000
_cell.length_b   1.000
_cell.length_c   1.000
_cell.angle_alpha   90.00
_cell.angle_beta   90.00
_cell.angle_gamma   90.00
#
_symmetry.space_group_name_H-M   'P 1'
#
loop_
_entity.id
_entity.type
_entity.pdbx_description
1 polymer ?
#
loop_
_entity_poly.entity_id
_entity_poly.type
_entity_poly.pdbx_seq_one_letter_code
_entity_poly.pdbx_strand_id
1 'polypeptide(L)'
;MPSGITAKLVADNIIDSIKTGKPSLHHKGSLGNMGAACIASAGFGLTSGSGISITTYPIVPDYVKYKNSQGRDLKKTFGEIGLAGHWLKLALHYAFIYKAKMKPFWWLIPE
;
A
#
# COMPACT_ATOMS: atom_id res chain seq x y z
N MET A 1 2.14 2.16 0.77
CA MET A 1 1.25 1.13 1.34
C MET A 1 1.82 0.48 2.61
N PRO A 2 3.00 -0.14 2.68
CA PRO A 2 3.51 -0.67 3.94
C PRO A 2 3.55 0.34 5.07
N SER A 3 3.91 1.58 4.77
CA SER A 3 3.97 2.67 5.76
C SER A 3 2.60 3.00 6.37
N GLY A 4 1.53 3.01 5.58
CA GLY A 4 0.17 3.26 6.07
C GLY A 4 -0.30 2.15 7.01
N ILE A 5 -0.09 0.89 6.61
CA ILE A 5 -0.43 -0.27 7.45
C ILE A 5 0.36 -0.24 8.76
N THR A 6 1.65 0.03 8.70
CA THR A 6 2.50 0.13 9.90
C THR A 6 2.06 1.26 10.82
N ALA A 7 1.78 2.45 10.27
CA ALA A 7 1.29 3.58 11.03
C ALA A 7 -0.05 3.29 11.73
N LYS A 8 -0.96 2.59 11.02
CA LYS A 8 -2.23 2.15 11.60
C LYS A 8 -2.04 1.20 12.78
N LEU A 9 -1.18 0.19 12.65
CA LEU A 9 -0.87 -0.76 13.72
C LEU A 9 -0.30 -0.05 14.96
N VAL A 10 0.58 0.91 14.76
CA VAL A 10 1.13 1.73 15.86
C VAL A 10 0.03 2.56 16.53
N ALA A 11 -0.80 3.23 15.74
CA ALA A 11 -1.90 4.04 16.27
C ALA A 11 -2.90 3.19 17.07
N ASP A 12 -3.30 2.03 16.55
CA ASP A 12 -4.22 1.11 17.24
C ASP A 12 -3.64 0.63 18.57
N ASN A 13 -2.34 0.28 18.63
CA ASN A 13 -1.66 -0.08 19.88
C ASN A 13 -1.59 1.09 20.88
N ILE A 14 -1.38 2.32 20.41
CA ILE A 14 -1.39 3.50 21.27
C ILE A 14 -2.79 3.72 21.86
N ILE A 15 -3.83 3.63 21.02
CA ILE A 15 -5.22 3.78 21.45
C ILE A 15 -5.58 2.75 22.51
N ASP A 16 -5.21 1.48 22.30
CA ASP A 16 -5.44 0.42 23.27
C ASP A 16 -4.68 0.64 24.57
N SER A 17 -3.44 1.12 24.48
CA SER A 17 -2.64 1.47 25.67
C SER A 17 -3.29 2.57 26.50
N ILE A 18 -3.85 3.59 25.84
CA ILE A 18 -4.56 4.68 26.50
C ILE A 18 -5.84 4.17 27.18
N LYS A 19 -6.61 3.34 26.46
CA LYS A 19 -7.88 2.80 26.98
C LYS A 19 -7.69 1.85 28.17
N THR A 20 -6.64 1.05 28.16
CA THR A 20 -6.40 0.01 29.16
C THR A 20 -5.47 0.46 30.28
N GLY A 21 -4.78 1.58 30.13
CA GLY A 21 -3.73 2.07 31.05
C GLY A 21 -2.48 1.18 31.09
N LYS A 22 -2.33 0.25 30.14
CA LYS A 22 -1.20 -0.69 30.06
C LYS A 22 -0.64 -0.71 28.64
N PRO A 23 0.70 -0.90 28.45
CA PRO A 23 1.28 -1.05 27.14
C PRO A 23 0.60 -2.18 26.35
N SER A 24 0.14 -1.86 25.13
CA SER A 24 -0.49 -2.83 24.24
C SER A 24 0.39 -3.09 23.03
N LEU A 25 0.54 -4.38 22.65
CA LEU A 25 1.20 -4.84 21.44
C LEU A 25 0.33 -5.90 20.74
N HIS A 26 -1.00 -5.76 20.84
CA HIS A 26 -1.95 -6.71 20.26
C HIS A 26 -2.00 -6.61 18.73
N HIS A 27 -1.88 -5.40 18.20
CA HIS A 27 -1.89 -5.17 16.76
C HIS A 27 -0.50 -5.40 16.18
N LYS A 28 -0.36 -6.48 15.43
CA LYS A 28 0.90 -6.91 14.82
C LYS A 28 0.74 -7.08 13.31
N GLY A 29 1.78 -6.79 12.57
CA GLY A 29 1.85 -7.01 11.13
C GLY A 29 3.18 -7.64 10.74
N SER A 30 3.17 -8.42 9.66
CA SER A 30 4.36 -9.05 9.11
C SER A 30 4.63 -8.53 7.71
N LEU A 31 5.85 -8.09 7.45
CA LEU A 31 6.31 -7.72 6.11
C LEU A 31 6.21 -8.89 5.11
N GLY A 32 6.28 -10.13 5.59
CA GLY A 32 6.07 -11.31 4.77
C GLY A 32 4.63 -11.47 4.25
N ASN A 33 3.66 -10.79 4.88
CA ASN A 33 2.25 -10.80 4.47
C ASN A 33 1.82 -9.49 3.80
N MET A 34 2.76 -8.60 3.52
CA MET A 34 2.50 -7.31 2.88
C MET A 34 2.99 -7.30 1.44
N GLY A 35 2.28 -6.58 0.60
CA GLY A 35 2.71 -6.22 -0.74
C GLY A 35 3.23 -4.78 -0.79
N ALA A 36 4.02 -4.49 -1.80
CA ALA A 36 4.42 -3.13 -2.15
C ALA A 36 3.96 -2.79 -3.56
N ALA A 37 3.56 -1.55 -3.76
CA ALA A 37 3.30 -1.00 -5.08
C ALA A 37 4.10 0.28 -5.26
N CYS A 38 4.82 0.36 -6.36
CA CYS A 38 5.51 1.56 -6.81
C CYS A 38 4.84 2.06 -8.07
N ILE A 39 4.46 3.32 -8.10
CA ILE A 39 3.81 3.94 -9.25
C ILE A 39 4.52 5.23 -9.58
N ALA A 40 4.99 5.32 -10.80
CA ALA A 40 5.56 6.55 -11.37
C ALA A 40 4.78 6.93 -12.61
N SER A 41 4.61 8.21 -12.87
CA SER A 41 3.99 8.66 -14.10
C SER A 41 4.63 9.96 -14.60
N ALA A 42 4.57 10.15 -15.90
CA ALA A 42 4.95 11.37 -16.58
C ALA A 42 3.84 11.76 -17.56
N GLY A 43 3.78 13.04 -17.90
CA GLY A 43 2.75 13.57 -18.80
C GLY A 43 1.72 14.43 -18.09
N PHE A 44 0.76 14.91 -18.85
CA PHE A 44 -0.20 15.90 -18.40
C PHE A 44 -1.64 15.53 -18.80
N GLY A 45 -2.59 15.77 -17.89
CA GLY A 45 -4.01 15.54 -18.15
C GLY A 45 -4.41 14.07 -18.22
N LEU A 46 -5.57 13.80 -18.80
CA LEU A 46 -6.18 12.46 -18.81
C LEU A 46 -5.76 11.62 -20.02
N THR A 47 -5.33 12.24 -21.10
CA THR A 47 -5.08 11.56 -22.39
C THR A 47 -3.61 11.59 -22.82
N SER A 48 -2.79 12.43 -22.18
CA SER A 48 -1.41 12.67 -22.57
C SER A 48 -0.45 12.35 -21.44
N GLY A 49 -0.37 11.07 -21.10
CA GLY A 49 0.51 10.61 -20.03
C GLY A 49 0.83 9.13 -20.15
N SER A 50 1.91 8.73 -19.51
CA SER A 50 2.29 7.33 -19.33
C SER A 50 2.71 7.12 -17.90
N GLY A 51 2.35 5.98 -17.34
CA GLY A 51 2.75 5.58 -16.01
C GLY A 51 3.31 4.17 -16.03
N ILE A 52 4.13 3.88 -15.04
CA ILE A 52 4.58 2.54 -14.73
C ILE A 52 4.09 2.18 -13.32
N SER A 53 3.43 1.05 -13.19
CA SER A 53 3.02 0.46 -11.92
C SER A 53 3.74 -0.86 -11.75
N ILE A 54 4.44 -1.00 -10.64
CA ILE A 54 5.12 -2.24 -10.28
C ILE A 54 4.58 -2.68 -8.93
N THR A 55 4.04 -3.89 -8.87
CA THR A 55 3.61 -4.51 -7.61
C THR A 55 4.50 -5.68 -7.27
N THR A 56 4.80 -5.84 -5.99
CA THR A 56 5.64 -6.93 -5.47
C THR A 56 4.95 -7.55 -4.26
N TYR A 57 4.76 -8.85 -4.26
CA TYR A 57 4.16 -9.59 -3.16
C TYR A 57 4.83 -10.97 -3.00
N PRO A 58 5.18 -11.37 -1.78
CA PRO A 58 5.31 -10.54 -0.58
C PRO A 58 6.51 -9.58 -0.67
N ILE A 59 6.59 -8.56 0.20
CA ILE A 59 7.75 -7.65 0.23
C ILE A 59 9.03 -8.40 0.58
N VAL A 60 8.94 -9.28 1.58
CA VAL A 60 10.02 -10.20 1.93
C VAL A 60 9.79 -11.50 1.17
N PRO A 61 10.73 -11.93 0.31
CA PRO A 61 10.56 -13.17 -0.46
C PRO A 61 10.33 -14.39 0.43
N ASP A 62 9.37 -15.21 0.10
CA ASP A 62 9.08 -16.48 0.76
C ASP A 62 9.50 -17.64 -0.16
N TYR A 63 10.73 -18.06 -0.05
CA TYR A 63 11.30 -19.14 -0.85
C TYR A 63 10.73 -20.52 -0.50
N VAL A 64 10.11 -20.69 0.66
CA VAL A 64 9.48 -21.94 1.08
C VAL A 64 8.14 -22.09 0.35
N LYS A 65 7.34 -21.05 0.36
CA LYS A 65 6.00 -21.05 -0.26
C LYS A 65 6.06 -20.91 -1.78
N TYR A 66 6.98 -20.10 -2.29
CA TYR A 66 7.07 -19.76 -3.72
C TYR A 66 8.42 -20.17 -4.31
N LYS A 67 8.75 -21.46 -4.23
CA LYS A 67 10.04 -22.04 -4.64
C LYS A 67 10.44 -21.73 -6.08
N ASN A 68 9.47 -21.79 -6.99
CA ASN A 68 9.73 -21.70 -8.45
C ASN A 68 9.62 -20.27 -9.00
N SER A 69 9.41 -19.27 -8.13
CA SER A 69 9.17 -17.89 -8.52
C SER A 69 9.98 -16.89 -7.69
N GLN A 70 11.19 -17.31 -7.29
CA GLN A 70 12.11 -16.48 -6.51
C GLN A 70 11.47 -15.91 -5.24
N GLY A 71 10.60 -16.67 -4.59
CA GLY A 71 9.92 -16.26 -3.37
C GLY A 71 8.77 -15.28 -3.59
N ARG A 72 8.25 -15.16 -4.82
CA ARG A 72 7.18 -14.21 -5.18
C ARG A 72 5.91 -14.92 -5.64
N ASP A 73 4.77 -14.33 -5.29
CA ASP A 73 3.49 -14.70 -5.88
C ASP A 73 3.34 -14.02 -7.25
N LEU A 74 3.47 -14.79 -8.34
CA LEU A 74 3.43 -14.25 -9.69
C LEU A 74 2.07 -13.66 -10.09
N LYS A 75 0.99 -14.02 -9.40
CA LYS A 75 -0.32 -13.41 -9.63
C LYS A 75 -0.43 -12.02 -9.02
N LYS A 76 0.33 -11.75 -7.96
CA LYS A 76 0.33 -10.48 -7.23
C LYS A 76 1.60 -9.66 -7.48
N THR A 77 2.55 -10.21 -8.21
CA THR A 77 3.78 -9.54 -8.60
C THR A 77 3.75 -9.31 -10.10
N PHE A 78 3.54 -8.06 -10.50
CA PHE A 78 3.43 -7.69 -11.90
C PHE A 78 3.89 -6.25 -12.14
N GLY A 79 4.15 -5.93 -13.39
CA GLY A 79 4.40 -4.58 -13.86
C GLY A 79 3.46 -4.21 -14.99
N GLU A 80 3.02 -2.99 -15.02
CA GLU A 80 2.18 -2.42 -16.08
C GLU A 80 2.72 -1.06 -16.51
N ILE A 81 2.71 -0.82 -17.81
CA ILE A 81 3.18 0.43 -18.41
C ILE A 81 2.08 0.95 -19.32
N GLY A 82 1.75 2.23 -19.19
CA GLY A 82 0.79 2.87 -20.08
C GLY A 82 -0.08 3.92 -19.43
N LEU A 83 -1.13 4.29 -20.13
CA LEU A 83 -2.07 5.32 -19.70
C LEU A 83 -2.82 4.92 -18.41
N ALA A 84 -3.13 3.63 -18.23
CA ALA A 84 -3.78 3.12 -17.03
C ALA A 84 -2.92 3.35 -15.77
N GLY A 85 -1.59 3.16 -15.85
CA GLY A 85 -0.68 3.49 -14.76
C GLY A 85 -0.65 4.99 -14.42
N HIS A 86 -0.78 5.84 -15.43
CA HIS A 86 -0.91 7.28 -15.23
C HIS A 86 -2.22 7.65 -14.50
N TRP A 87 -3.35 7.09 -14.91
CA TRP A 87 -4.64 7.33 -14.23
C TRP A 87 -4.63 6.81 -12.80
N LEU A 88 -4.05 5.64 -12.57
CA LEU A 88 -3.92 5.09 -11.23
C LEU A 88 -3.12 6.02 -10.32
N LYS A 89 -2.03 6.59 -10.83
CA LYS A 89 -1.22 7.57 -10.09
C LYS A 89 -2.01 8.82 -9.74
N LEU A 90 -2.78 9.36 -10.68
CA LEU A 90 -3.64 10.53 -10.44
C LEU A 90 -4.71 10.21 -9.38
N ALA A 91 -5.41 9.07 -9.51
CA ALA A 91 -6.42 8.65 -8.56
C ALA A 91 -5.87 8.51 -7.13
N LEU A 92 -4.72 7.85 -6.98
CA LEU A 92 -4.06 7.71 -5.69
C LEU A 92 -3.61 9.05 -5.12
N HIS A 93 -3.09 9.96 -5.96
CA HIS A 93 -2.70 11.30 -5.52
C HIS A 93 -3.87 12.05 -4.88
N TYR A 94 -5.02 12.08 -5.57
CA TYR A 94 -6.22 12.74 -5.04
C TYR A 94 -6.77 12.01 -3.80
N ALA A 95 -6.79 10.68 -3.79
CA ALA A 95 -7.25 9.90 -2.66
C ALA A 95 -6.39 10.16 -1.41
N PHE A 96 -5.07 10.20 -1.55
CA PHE A 96 -4.18 10.49 -0.43
C PHE A 96 -4.32 11.93 0.09
N ILE A 97 -4.46 12.91 -0.80
CA ILE A 97 -4.73 14.29 -0.38
C ILE A 97 -6.07 14.37 0.35
N TYR A 98 -7.11 13.71 -0.16
CA TYR A 98 -8.42 13.68 0.46
C TYR A 98 -8.35 13.09 1.87
N LYS A 99 -7.65 11.96 2.03
CA LYS A 99 -7.43 11.28 3.30
C LYS A 99 -6.62 12.13 4.27
N ALA A 100 -5.52 12.73 3.81
CA ALA A 100 -4.66 13.59 4.62
C ALA A 100 -5.39 14.85 5.13
N LYS A 101 -6.37 15.34 4.39
CA LYS A 101 -7.22 16.47 4.81
C LYS A 101 -8.41 16.04 5.68
N MET A 102 -8.50 14.78 6.07
CA MET A 102 -9.60 14.21 6.88
C MET A 102 -10.99 14.62 6.38
N LYS A 103 -11.19 14.65 5.06
CA LYS A 103 -12.48 14.99 4.46
C LYS A 103 -13.54 13.92 4.80
N PRO A 104 -14.85 14.24 4.73
CA PRO A 104 -15.91 13.29 5.08
C PRO A 104 -15.69 11.92 4.45
N PHE A 105 -15.88 10.85 5.23
CA PHE A 105 -15.70 9.46 4.79
C PHE A 105 -14.25 9.06 4.41
N TRP A 106 -13.23 9.82 4.83
CA TRP A 106 -11.83 9.53 4.54
C TRP A 106 -11.39 8.11 4.99
N TRP A 107 -12.02 7.58 6.04
CA TRP A 107 -11.76 6.25 6.59
C TRP A 107 -12.19 5.10 5.67
N LEU A 108 -13.03 5.35 4.65
CA LEU A 108 -13.41 4.36 3.65
C LEU A 108 -12.33 4.16 2.58
N ILE A 109 -11.35 5.05 2.50
CA ILE A 109 -10.23 4.91 1.56
C ILE A 109 -9.24 3.90 2.15
N PRO A 110 -8.98 2.76 1.46
CA PRO A 110 -8.09 1.71 1.96
C PRO A 110 -6.66 2.21 2.17
N GLU A 111 -5.94 1.50 3.03
CA GLU A 111 -4.53 1.73 3.35
C GLU A 111 -3.60 1.27 2.22
#